data_2bda834f477ad5535002a100ab64e0e8
#
_entry.id   2bda834f477ad5535002a100ab64e0e8
#
_cell.length_a   1.000
_cell.length_b   1.000
_cell.length_c   1.000
_cell.angle_alpha   90.00
_cell.angle_beta   90.00
_cell.angle_gamma   90.00
#
_symmetry.space_group_name_H-M   'P 1'
#
loop_
_entity.id
_entity.type
_entity.pdbx_description
1 polymer ?
#
loop_
_entity_poly.entity_id
_entity_poly.type
_entity_poly.pdbx_seq_one_letter_code
_entity_poly.pdbx_strand_id
1 'polypeptide(L)'
;MSKVSAFYKGIFYLYSRMAFLMSTIQFVHHRHEDEQKRCEMLLLTVSFNDERLIVKQIEQIRSMIKDTDYQHIVVDNSLSKKKRKLVKAVCMQHGIDYIQIPYLITRLFHYQIAVSHGVALNWIYYHYLREKRPMRFSLLDHDIFPVRNFNMTLTLGQRDFYGVSRIKDEEWYLWPGFCIFKYDAFTMEPDFLPRYTKKNFLDTGGGNYRKFYCKYSLKDVAFPKVRTIRIKNSRELVRRCDIYHSDYVQIVDDTWLHLINGSNYAHIKGKDDVIEKTLVDVGSFYREIMS
;
A
#
# COMPACT_ATOMS: atom_id res chain seq x y z
N MET A 1 24.50 21.27 4.80
CA MET A 1 23.02 21.25 5.08
C MET A 1 22.62 22.60 5.63
N SER A 2 21.64 23.28 5.02
CA SER A 2 21.16 24.58 5.53
C SER A 2 20.44 24.39 6.86
N LYS A 3 20.49 25.40 7.78
CA LYS A 3 19.77 25.39 9.06
C LYS A 3 18.25 25.18 8.85
N VAL A 4 17.72 25.69 7.75
CA VAL A 4 16.32 25.52 7.32
C VAL A 4 15.97 24.05 7.07
N SER A 5 16.84 23.29 6.38
CA SER A 5 16.62 21.85 6.15
C SER A 5 16.62 21.04 7.44
N ALA A 6 17.45 21.38 8.41
CA ALA A 6 17.49 20.70 9.71
C ALA A 6 16.21 20.97 10.52
N PHE A 7 15.69 22.21 10.48
CA PHE A 7 14.45 22.61 11.16
C PHE A 7 13.24 21.84 10.62
N TYR A 8 13.06 21.78 9.28
CA TYR A 8 11.96 21.01 8.68
C TYR A 8 12.03 19.52 8.99
N LYS A 9 13.24 18.94 9.01
CA LYS A 9 13.44 17.54 9.42
C LYS A 9 13.02 17.31 10.87
N GLY A 10 13.34 18.25 11.77
CA GLY A 10 12.94 18.19 13.18
C GLY A 10 11.41 18.24 13.35
N ILE A 11 10.75 19.17 12.67
CA ILE A 11 9.28 19.26 12.67
C ILE A 11 8.64 18.00 12.13
N PHE A 12 9.13 17.49 11.00
CA PHE A 12 8.60 16.26 10.41
C PHE A 12 8.79 15.06 11.34
N TYR A 13 9.96 14.94 11.99
CA TYR A 13 10.21 13.88 12.96
C TYR A 13 9.22 13.94 14.13
N LEU A 14 9.01 15.14 14.70
CA LEU A 14 8.04 15.33 15.79
C LEU A 14 6.61 14.98 15.34
N TYR A 15 6.21 15.46 14.16
CA TYR A 15 4.90 15.17 13.58
C TYR A 15 4.71 13.66 13.34
N SER A 16 5.70 12.99 12.75
CA SER A 16 5.65 11.55 12.54
C SER A 16 5.59 10.77 13.85
N ARG A 17 6.29 11.23 14.89
CA ARG A 17 6.22 10.61 16.22
C ARG A 17 4.85 10.76 16.87
N MET A 18 4.23 11.93 16.77
CA MET A 18 2.84 12.13 17.19
C MET A 18 1.88 11.22 16.41
N ALA A 19 2.05 11.13 15.09
CA ALA A 19 1.27 10.23 14.25
C ALA A 19 1.40 8.76 14.69
N PHE A 20 2.61 8.33 15.00
CA PHE A 20 2.86 6.98 15.52
C PHE A 20 2.12 6.75 16.84
N LEU A 21 2.26 7.65 17.80
CA LEU A 21 1.57 7.54 19.10
C LEU A 21 0.05 7.52 18.93
N MET A 22 -0.50 8.39 18.09
CA MET A 22 -1.94 8.40 17.79
C MET A 22 -2.40 7.09 17.14
N SER A 23 -1.63 6.50 16.26
CA SER A 23 -1.98 5.23 15.62
C SER A 23 -2.00 4.04 16.58
N THR A 24 -1.29 4.11 17.70
CA THR A 24 -1.24 3.06 18.72
C THR A 24 -2.32 3.19 19.81
N ILE A 25 -2.99 4.34 19.92
CA ILE A 25 -4.07 4.55 20.90
C ILE A 25 -5.29 3.73 20.49
N GLN A 26 -5.82 2.96 21.43
CA GLN A 26 -7.06 2.20 21.19
C GLN A 26 -8.25 3.15 21.09
N PHE A 27 -8.79 3.29 19.88
CA PHE A 27 -10.12 3.80 19.69
C PHE A 27 -11.09 2.62 19.75
N VAL A 28 -12.04 2.67 20.68
CA VAL A 28 -13.07 1.65 20.78
C VAL A 28 -13.97 1.75 19.55
N HIS A 29 -13.72 0.92 18.55
CA HIS A 29 -14.67 0.66 17.47
C HIS A 29 -15.23 -0.74 17.60
N HIS A 30 -16.53 -0.88 17.34
CA HIS A 30 -17.20 -2.16 17.35
C HIS A 30 -16.45 -3.13 16.45
N ARG A 31 -15.89 -4.15 17.07
CA ARG A 31 -15.27 -5.28 16.38
C ARG A 31 -16.38 -6.14 15.81
N HIS A 32 -16.28 -6.54 14.56
CA HIS A 32 -16.96 -7.76 14.13
C HIS A 32 -16.24 -8.91 14.82
N GLU A 33 -16.92 -9.48 15.81
CA GLU A 33 -16.53 -10.74 16.43
C GLU A 33 -16.76 -11.84 15.39
N ASP A 34 -15.76 -12.18 14.63
CA ASP A 34 -15.75 -13.40 13.87
C ASP A 34 -14.48 -14.20 14.13
N GLU A 35 -14.76 -15.42 14.47
CA GLU A 35 -13.98 -16.52 14.94
C GLU A 35 -12.48 -16.56 14.68
N GLN A 36 -11.79 -17.00 15.73
CA GLN A 36 -10.37 -17.25 15.96
C GLN A 36 -9.66 -18.20 14.98
N LYS A 37 -10.15 -18.40 13.77
CA LYS A 37 -9.39 -19.19 12.82
C LYS A 37 -8.24 -18.36 12.26
N ARG A 38 -7.01 -18.76 12.54
CA ARG A 38 -5.80 -18.19 11.94
C ARG A 38 -5.84 -18.46 10.45
N CYS A 39 -6.13 -17.43 9.64
CA CYS A 39 -6.14 -17.57 8.18
C CYS A 39 -4.72 -17.77 7.63
N GLU A 40 -4.61 -18.49 6.52
CA GLU A 40 -3.31 -18.75 5.91
C GLU A 40 -2.74 -17.46 5.29
N MET A 41 -3.55 -16.73 4.54
CA MET A 41 -3.15 -15.50 3.86
C MET A 41 -4.18 -14.39 4.07
N LEU A 42 -3.74 -13.25 4.60
CA LEU A 42 -4.56 -12.06 4.76
C LEU A 42 -4.14 -10.98 3.75
N LEU A 43 -5.02 -10.62 2.83
CA LEU A 43 -4.80 -9.54 1.87
C LEU A 43 -5.39 -8.24 2.42
N LEU A 44 -4.56 -7.24 2.64
CA LEU A 44 -4.97 -5.93 3.14
C LEU A 44 -4.79 -4.89 2.04
N THR A 45 -5.89 -4.37 1.52
CA THR A 45 -5.88 -3.25 0.57
C THR A 45 -6.14 -1.95 1.30
N VAL A 46 -5.22 -0.99 1.22
CA VAL A 46 -5.46 0.36 1.75
C VAL A 46 -6.16 1.21 0.70
N SER A 47 -7.41 1.60 1.01
CA SER A 47 -8.26 2.42 0.13
C SER A 47 -8.15 3.90 0.47
N PHE A 48 -8.20 4.76 -0.55
CA PHE A 48 -8.27 6.20 -0.39
C PHE A 48 -9.16 6.86 -1.46
N ASN A 49 -10.35 7.32 -1.04
CA ASN A 49 -11.28 8.17 -1.82
C ASN A 49 -11.72 7.67 -3.19
N ASP A 50 -11.47 6.43 -3.59
CA ASP A 50 -11.93 5.90 -4.88
C ASP A 50 -12.46 4.47 -4.78
N GLU A 51 -13.78 4.35 -4.78
CA GLU A 51 -14.51 3.10 -4.75
C GLU A 51 -14.39 2.29 -6.05
N ARG A 52 -14.16 2.96 -7.19
CA ARG A 52 -14.07 2.32 -8.50
C ARG A 52 -12.82 1.46 -8.64
N LEU A 53 -11.68 1.99 -8.13
CA LEU A 53 -10.44 1.22 -8.07
C LEU A 53 -10.60 0.00 -7.17
N ILE A 54 -11.32 0.13 -6.06
CA ILE A 54 -11.61 -1.00 -5.15
C ILE A 54 -12.45 -2.07 -5.84
N VAL A 55 -13.54 -1.69 -6.54
CA VAL A 55 -14.33 -2.66 -7.32
C VAL A 55 -13.42 -3.43 -8.26
N LYS A 56 -12.63 -2.72 -9.05
CA LYS A 56 -11.76 -3.33 -10.06
C LYS A 56 -10.69 -4.22 -9.43
N GLN A 57 -10.10 -3.80 -8.32
CA GLN A 57 -9.10 -4.61 -7.63
C GLN A 57 -9.71 -5.90 -7.05
N ILE A 58 -10.90 -5.84 -6.44
CA ILE A 58 -11.60 -7.02 -5.93
C ILE A 58 -11.86 -8.02 -7.06
N GLU A 59 -12.36 -7.55 -8.22
CA GLU A 59 -12.61 -8.39 -9.39
C GLU A 59 -11.32 -9.10 -9.86
N GLN A 60 -10.22 -8.34 -9.97
CA GLN A 60 -8.94 -8.87 -10.42
C GLN A 60 -8.33 -9.85 -9.39
N ILE A 61 -8.38 -9.54 -8.10
CA ILE A 61 -7.91 -10.43 -7.03
C ILE A 61 -8.66 -11.75 -7.10
N ARG A 62 -9.98 -11.74 -7.16
CA ARG A 62 -10.80 -12.97 -7.25
C ARG A 62 -10.48 -13.82 -8.47
N SER A 63 -10.23 -13.18 -9.60
CA SER A 63 -9.93 -13.86 -10.85
C SER A 63 -8.52 -14.44 -10.88
N MET A 64 -7.53 -13.73 -10.36
CA MET A 64 -6.12 -13.99 -10.61
C MET A 64 -5.36 -14.57 -9.40
N ILE A 65 -5.81 -14.33 -8.17
CA ILE A 65 -5.15 -14.91 -6.99
C ILE A 65 -5.54 -16.36 -6.83
N LYS A 66 -4.54 -17.23 -6.70
CA LYS A 66 -4.69 -18.70 -6.67
C LYS A 66 -4.38 -19.31 -5.30
N ASP A 67 -4.21 -18.48 -4.27
CA ASP A 67 -4.22 -18.97 -2.90
C ASP A 67 -5.62 -19.48 -2.56
N THR A 68 -5.71 -20.64 -1.92
CA THR A 68 -7.00 -21.31 -1.66
C THR A 68 -7.66 -20.84 -0.37
N ASP A 69 -6.87 -20.40 0.59
CA ASP A 69 -7.34 -19.91 1.90
C ASP A 69 -6.82 -18.50 2.13
N TYR A 70 -7.43 -17.51 1.48
CA TYR A 70 -7.15 -16.10 1.74
C TYR A 70 -8.40 -15.35 2.17
N GLN A 71 -8.21 -14.38 3.06
CA GLN A 71 -9.20 -13.39 3.43
C GLN A 71 -8.77 -12.03 2.84
N HIS A 72 -9.67 -11.36 2.12
CA HIS A 72 -9.43 -10.02 1.59
C HIS A 72 -10.14 -8.99 2.47
N ILE A 73 -9.40 -7.97 2.89
CA ILE A 73 -9.92 -6.88 3.71
C ILE A 73 -9.54 -5.55 3.07
N VAL A 74 -10.52 -4.67 2.96
CA VAL A 74 -10.31 -3.28 2.55
C VAL A 74 -10.23 -2.40 3.78
N VAL A 75 -9.07 -1.75 3.95
CA VAL A 75 -8.77 -0.80 5.02
C VAL A 75 -8.98 0.61 4.49
N ASP A 76 -10.07 1.26 4.89
CA ASP A 76 -10.47 2.55 4.34
C ASP A 76 -9.88 3.72 5.12
N ASN A 77 -8.94 4.42 4.47
CA ASN A 77 -8.31 5.64 4.94
C ASN A 77 -8.84 6.91 4.22
N SER A 78 -10.03 6.85 3.64
CA SER A 78 -10.61 7.96 2.90
C SER A 78 -10.97 9.16 3.80
N LEU A 79 -10.78 10.37 3.26
CA LEU A 79 -11.16 11.62 3.93
C LEU A 79 -12.64 11.95 3.78
N SER A 80 -13.20 11.64 2.61
CA SER A 80 -14.59 11.97 2.31
C SER A 80 -15.53 10.97 2.96
N LYS A 81 -16.42 11.45 3.84
CA LYS A 81 -17.49 10.62 4.41
C LYS A 81 -18.38 9.98 3.34
N LYS A 82 -18.61 10.69 2.22
CA LYS A 82 -19.37 10.16 1.08
C LYS A 82 -18.61 8.98 0.45
N LYS A 83 -17.31 9.14 0.20
CA LYS A 83 -16.47 8.07 -0.38
C LYS A 83 -16.36 6.86 0.55
N ARG A 84 -16.22 7.06 1.87
CA ARG A 84 -16.28 5.96 2.85
C ARG A 84 -17.55 5.12 2.74
N LYS A 85 -18.71 5.79 2.61
CA LYS A 85 -19.98 5.08 2.42
C LYS A 85 -19.99 4.26 1.12
N LEU A 86 -19.43 4.80 0.03
CA LEU A 86 -19.34 4.10 -1.24
C LEU A 86 -18.38 2.91 -1.17
N VAL A 87 -17.17 3.09 -0.63
CA VAL A 87 -16.22 1.98 -0.43
C VAL A 87 -16.83 0.89 0.44
N LYS A 88 -17.48 1.26 1.55
CA LYS A 88 -18.18 0.28 2.41
C LYS A 88 -19.26 -0.48 1.64
N ALA A 89 -20.10 0.23 0.88
CA ALA A 89 -21.16 -0.39 0.09
C ALA A 89 -20.60 -1.38 -0.93
N VAL A 90 -19.52 -1.03 -1.62
CA VAL A 90 -18.80 -1.91 -2.54
C VAL A 90 -18.31 -3.17 -1.82
N CYS A 91 -17.64 -3.02 -0.68
CA CYS A 91 -17.16 -4.18 0.09
C CYS A 91 -18.30 -5.11 0.48
N MET A 92 -19.41 -4.56 0.98
CA MET A 92 -20.61 -5.34 1.34
C MET A 92 -21.20 -6.05 0.11
N GLN A 93 -21.35 -5.37 -1.02
CA GLN A 93 -21.89 -5.95 -2.25
C GLN A 93 -21.03 -7.11 -2.76
N HIS A 94 -19.73 -7.00 -2.60
CA HIS A 94 -18.79 -8.04 -3.01
C HIS A 94 -18.46 -9.05 -1.89
N GLY A 95 -19.06 -8.97 -0.70
CA GLY A 95 -18.76 -9.87 0.42
C GLY A 95 -17.28 -9.81 0.84
N ILE A 96 -16.70 -8.60 0.88
CA ILE A 96 -15.34 -8.33 1.30
C ILE A 96 -15.38 -7.64 2.65
N ASP A 97 -14.49 -8.01 3.55
CA ASP A 97 -14.38 -7.38 4.86
C ASP A 97 -13.92 -5.93 4.74
N TYR A 98 -14.53 -5.07 5.54
CA TYR A 98 -14.29 -3.64 5.53
C TYR A 98 -13.90 -3.14 6.91
N ILE A 99 -12.74 -2.49 7.01
CA ILE A 99 -12.26 -1.83 8.22
C ILE A 99 -12.07 -0.35 7.94
N GLN A 100 -12.70 0.49 8.74
CA GLN A 100 -12.58 1.94 8.63
C GLN A 100 -11.54 2.47 9.63
N ILE A 101 -10.50 3.14 9.13
CA ILE A 101 -9.59 3.92 9.98
C ILE A 101 -10.39 5.06 10.66
N PRO A 102 -10.21 5.30 11.97
CA PRO A 102 -10.90 6.38 12.66
C PRO A 102 -10.75 7.72 11.95
N TYR A 103 -11.87 8.39 11.69
CA TYR A 103 -11.90 9.61 10.88
C TYR A 103 -10.98 10.71 11.41
N LEU A 104 -10.88 10.81 12.73
CA LEU A 104 -10.01 11.80 13.38
C LEU A 104 -8.54 11.57 13.00
N ILE A 105 -8.08 10.30 13.00
CA ILE A 105 -6.71 9.94 12.61
C ILE A 105 -6.46 10.32 11.16
N THR A 106 -7.32 9.87 10.24
CA THR A 106 -7.20 10.23 8.83
C THR A 106 -7.14 11.74 8.63
N ARG A 107 -8.04 12.48 9.28
CA ARG A 107 -8.14 13.94 9.16
C ARG A 107 -6.90 14.69 9.70
N LEU A 108 -6.31 14.22 10.78
CA LEU A 108 -5.13 14.86 11.38
C LEU A 108 -3.89 14.72 10.52
N PHE A 109 -3.75 13.59 9.80
CA PHE A 109 -2.51 13.25 9.10
C PHE A 109 -2.60 13.30 7.56
N HIS A 110 -3.74 13.67 6.98
CA HIS A 110 -3.96 13.65 5.52
C HIS A 110 -3.08 14.61 4.71
N TYR A 111 -2.58 15.67 5.32
CA TYR A 111 -1.75 16.67 4.63
C TYR A 111 -0.40 16.11 4.15
N GLN A 112 0.04 15.00 4.71
CA GLN A 112 1.24 14.31 4.30
C GLN A 112 0.89 12.87 3.91
N ILE A 113 0.80 12.61 2.62
CA ILE A 113 0.33 11.32 2.06
C ILE A 113 1.09 10.14 2.67
N ALA A 114 2.43 10.21 2.69
CA ALA A 114 3.26 9.15 3.24
C ALA A 114 3.01 8.90 4.73
N VAL A 115 2.77 9.96 5.52
CA VAL A 115 2.43 9.84 6.95
C VAL A 115 1.02 9.27 7.11
N SER A 116 0.05 9.76 6.35
CA SER A 116 -1.35 9.28 6.39
C SER A 116 -1.44 7.78 6.09
N HIS A 117 -0.75 7.33 5.05
CA HIS A 117 -0.68 5.92 4.69
C HIS A 117 0.03 5.09 5.79
N GLY A 118 1.19 5.55 6.26
CA GLY A 118 1.93 4.87 7.34
C GLY A 118 1.16 4.77 8.65
N VAL A 119 0.37 5.82 9.00
CA VAL A 119 -0.52 5.80 10.16
C VAL A 119 -1.63 4.76 10.00
N ALA A 120 -2.24 4.68 8.81
CA ALA A 120 -3.26 3.66 8.53
C ALA A 120 -2.71 2.24 8.67
N LEU A 121 -1.50 1.99 8.16
CA LEU A 121 -0.82 0.70 8.28
C LEU A 121 -0.43 0.36 9.71
N ASN A 122 0.10 1.32 10.48
CA ASN A 122 0.36 1.11 11.90
C ASN A 122 -0.93 0.81 12.65
N TRP A 123 -1.99 1.57 12.39
CA TRP A 123 -3.27 1.40 13.06
C TRP A 123 -3.83 -0.01 12.81
N ILE A 124 -3.86 -0.49 11.54
CA ILE A 124 -4.37 -1.84 11.22
C ILE A 124 -3.50 -2.94 11.83
N TYR A 125 -2.18 -2.71 11.90
CA TYR A 125 -1.29 -3.67 12.56
C TYR A 125 -1.62 -3.79 14.05
N TYR A 126 -1.71 -2.69 14.79
CA TYR A 126 -1.95 -2.69 16.23
C TYR A 126 -3.35 -3.16 16.63
N HIS A 127 -4.36 -2.86 15.83
CA HIS A 127 -5.76 -3.11 16.20
C HIS A 127 -6.37 -4.35 15.55
N TYR A 128 -5.73 -4.90 14.53
CA TYR A 128 -6.25 -6.05 13.82
C TYR A 128 -5.22 -7.17 13.66
N LEU A 129 -4.08 -6.91 13.01
CA LEU A 129 -3.09 -7.95 12.73
C LEU A 129 -2.51 -8.59 13.99
N ARG A 130 -2.26 -7.80 15.03
CA ARG A 130 -1.75 -8.32 16.33
C ARG A 130 -2.70 -9.30 17.00
N GLU A 131 -3.98 -9.15 16.78
CA GLU A 131 -5.01 -10.01 17.34
C GLU A 131 -5.22 -11.25 16.48
N LYS A 132 -5.41 -11.06 15.19
CA LYS A 132 -5.67 -12.14 14.22
C LYS A 132 -4.46 -13.05 14.00
N ARG A 133 -3.26 -12.55 14.08
CA ARG A 133 -1.98 -13.27 13.87
C ARG A 133 -2.05 -14.22 12.66
N PRO A 134 -2.37 -13.74 11.46
CA PRO A 134 -2.43 -14.59 10.28
C PRO A 134 -1.08 -15.30 10.08
N MET A 135 -1.03 -16.41 9.36
CA MET A 135 0.27 -17.03 9.03
C MET A 135 1.09 -16.10 8.14
N ARG A 136 0.41 -15.48 7.18
CA ARG A 136 0.99 -14.52 6.22
C ARG A 136 0.03 -13.36 6.02
N PHE A 137 0.56 -12.21 5.66
CA PHE A 137 -0.26 -11.08 5.22
C PHE A 137 0.42 -10.30 4.09
N SER A 138 -0.39 -9.68 3.26
CA SER A 138 0.08 -8.76 2.23
C SER A 138 -0.47 -7.35 2.49
N LEU A 139 0.30 -6.35 2.07
CA LEU A 139 -0.14 -4.96 2.00
C LEU A 139 -0.19 -4.58 0.52
N LEU A 140 -1.33 -4.03 0.11
CA LEU A 140 -1.61 -3.63 -1.28
C LEU A 140 -2.17 -2.21 -1.30
N ASP A 141 -1.67 -1.37 -2.20
CA ASP A 141 -2.36 -0.14 -2.56
C ASP A 141 -3.57 -0.45 -3.45
N HIS A 142 -4.60 0.37 -3.42
CA HIS A 142 -5.83 0.10 -4.18
C HIS A 142 -5.69 0.35 -5.69
N ASP A 143 -4.56 0.87 -6.15
CA ASP A 143 -4.22 1.14 -7.54
C ASP A 143 -3.22 0.12 -8.14
N ILE A 144 -3.09 -1.05 -7.49
CA ILE A 144 -2.32 -2.18 -8.02
C ILE A 144 -3.24 -3.39 -8.27
N PHE A 145 -3.12 -4.00 -9.44
CA PHE A 145 -4.01 -5.06 -9.93
C PHE A 145 -3.24 -6.27 -10.41
N PRO A 146 -3.60 -7.50 -9.99
CA PRO A 146 -3.06 -8.69 -10.63
C PRO A 146 -3.64 -8.80 -12.05
N VAL A 147 -2.76 -9.05 -13.03
CA VAL A 147 -3.10 -9.18 -14.46
C VAL A 147 -2.83 -10.58 -15.01
N ARG A 148 -2.24 -11.43 -14.20
CA ARG A 148 -2.02 -12.85 -14.43
C ARG A 148 -2.19 -13.64 -13.15
N ASN A 149 -2.38 -14.94 -13.27
CA ASN A 149 -2.44 -15.84 -12.12
C ASN A 149 -1.23 -15.65 -11.21
N PHE A 150 -1.48 -15.47 -9.93
CA PHE A 150 -0.47 -15.25 -8.92
C PHE A 150 -0.85 -16.02 -7.64
N ASN A 151 0.14 -16.63 -7.00
CA ASN A 151 -0.05 -17.28 -5.70
C ASN A 151 0.92 -16.65 -4.71
N MET A 152 0.39 -15.94 -3.72
CA MET A 152 1.17 -15.18 -2.75
C MET A 152 1.96 -16.12 -1.82
N THR A 153 1.33 -17.20 -1.39
CA THR A 153 1.94 -18.20 -0.49
C THR A 153 3.13 -18.87 -1.16
N LEU A 154 2.98 -19.33 -2.40
CA LEU A 154 4.07 -19.93 -3.16
C LEU A 154 5.17 -18.93 -3.48
N THR A 155 4.79 -17.71 -3.85
CA THR A 155 5.75 -16.62 -4.13
C THR A 155 6.58 -16.26 -2.91
N LEU A 156 5.97 -16.15 -1.73
CA LEU A 156 6.70 -15.94 -0.49
C LEU A 156 7.59 -17.15 -0.15
N GLY A 157 7.06 -18.35 -0.27
CA GLY A 157 7.77 -19.61 0.05
C GLY A 157 8.30 -19.63 1.48
N GLN A 158 9.58 -19.92 1.64
CA GLN A 158 10.26 -19.96 2.94
C GLN A 158 10.78 -18.60 3.41
N ARG A 159 10.70 -17.56 2.58
CA ARG A 159 11.19 -16.22 2.90
C ARG A 159 10.34 -15.55 3.98
N ASP A 160 10.95 -14.65 4.75
CA ASP A 160 10.25 -13.86 5.77
C ASP A 160 9.37 -12.78 5.15
N PHE A 161 9.76 -12.30 3.96
CA PHE A 161 9.02 -11.28 3.22
C PHE A 161 9.33 -11.34 1.71
N TYR A 162 8.45 -10.73 0.93
CA TYR A 162 8.61 -10.51 -0.50
C TYR A 162 7.88 -9.22 -0.89
N GLY A 163 8.44 -8.41 -1.77
CA GLY A 163 7.78 -7.18 -2.21
C GLY A 163 8.73 -6.21 -2.89
N VAL A 164 8.17 -5.12 -3.40
CA VAL A 164 8.92 -4.08 -4.12
C VAL A 164 9.81 -3.32 -3.16
N SER A 165 11.13 -3.39 -3.38
CA SER A 165 12.10 -2.66 -2.58
C SER A 165 12.22 -1.19 -2.97
N ARG A 166 12.52 -0.36 -1.98
CA ARG A 166 12.96 1.02 -2.13
C ARG A 166 14.32 1.17 -1.48
N ILE A 167 15.34 1.46 -2.27
CA ILE A 167 16.73 1.55 -1.81
C ILE A 167 17.15 3.01 -1.83
N LYS A 168 17.72 3.49 -0.74
CA LYS A 168 18.26 4.85 -0.56
C LYS A 168 19.60 4.78 0.18
N ASP A 169 20.67 4.84 -0.57
CA ASP A 169 22.04 4.60 -0.11
C ASP A 169 22.16 3.19 0.51
N GLU A 170 22.55 3.11 1.79
CA GLU A 170 22.71 1.85 2.53
C GLU A 170 21.41 1.36 3.20
N GLU A 171 20.34 2.18 3.18
CA GLU A 171 19.07 1.85 3.80
C GLU A 171 18.05 1.43 2.75
N TRP A 172 17.24 0.45 3.10
CA TRP A 172 16.19 -0.06 2.21
C TRP A 172 14.96 -0.50 2.99
N TYR A 173 13.84 -0.59 2.31
CA TYR A 173 12.57 -1.08 2.87
C TYR A 173 11.69 -1.58 1.74
N LEU A 174 10.66 -2.36 2.08
CA LEU A 174 9.63 -2.71 1.14
C LEU A 174 8.59 -1.60 1.05
N TRP A 175 8.18 -1.29 -0.17
CA TRP A 175 7.06 -0.40 -0.43
C TRP A 175 5.75 -1.09 -0.03
N PRO A 176 4.96 -0.52 0.91
CA PRO A 176 3.75 -1.17 1.39
C PRO A 176 2.61 -1.27 0.37
N GLY A 177 2.75 -0.64 -0.80
CA GLY A 177 1.79 -0.80 -1.89
C GLY A 177 1.84 -2.17 -2.57
N PHE A 178 2.93 -2.94 -2.38
CA PHE A 178 3.03 -4.35 -2.77
C PHE A 178 4.09 -5.06 -1.95
N CYS A 179 3.68 -5.72 -0.90
CA CYS A 179 4.55 -6.59 -0.11
C CYS A 179 3.77 -7.70 0.60
N ILE A 180 4.46 -8.81 0.86
CA ILE A 180 3.95 -10.01 1.53
C ILE A 180 4.91 -10.34 2.67
N PHE A 181 4.38 -10.73 3.83
CA PHE A 181 5.16 -11.04 5.02
C PHE A 181 4.67 -12.34 5.67
N LYS A 182 5.60 -13.09 6.27
CA LYS A 182 5.25 -13.98 7.38
C LYS A 182 4.98 -13.12 8.61
N TYR A 183 3.89 -13.37 9.30
CA TYR A 183 3.57 -12.59 10.50
C TYR A 183 4.65 -12.72 11.58
N ASP A 184 5.11 -13.95 11.82
CA ASP A 184 6.10 -14.26 12.85
C ASP A 184 7.53 -13.75 12.52
N ALA A 185 7.77 -13.22 11.31
CA ALA A 185 9.03 -12.58 10.96
C ALA A 185 9.22 -11.24 11.69
N PHE A 186 8.14 -10.59 12.13
CA PHE A 186 8.20 -9.36 12.92
C PHE A 186 8.51 -9.68 14.39
N THR A 187 9.80 -9.72 14.73
CA THR A 187 10.26 -9.88 16.12
C THR A 187 10.06 -8.64 16.98
N MET A 188 9.82 -7.49 16.36
CA MET A 188 9.49 -6.21 16.98
C MET A 188 8.28 -5.62 16.27
N GLU A 189 7.54 -4.77 16.96
CA GLU A 189 6.41 -4.06 16.37
C GLU A 189 6.88 -3.19 15.21
N PRO A 190 6.27 -3.33 14.01
CA PRO A 190 6.65 -2.55 12.83
C PRO A 190 6.32 -1.07 13.01
N ASP A 191 6.98 -0.26 12.20
CA ASP A 191 6.73 1.16 12.07
C ASP A 191 6.67 1.54 10.58
N PHE A 192 5.47 1.61 10.04
CA PHE A 192 5.26 1.94 8.63
C PHE A 192 5.36 3.43 8.33
N LEU A 193 5.65 4.29 9.31
CA LEU A 193 5.84 5.70 9.05
C LEU A 193 7.05 5.97 8.16
N PRO A 194 7.02 7.06 7.39
CA PRO A 194 8.20 7.55 6.71
C PRO A 194 9.25 8.01 7.71
N ARG A 195 10.50 8.02 7.29
CA ARG A 195 11.63 8.40 8.14
C ARG A 195 12.61 9.31 7.42
N TYR A 196 13.03 10.38 8.08
CA TYR A 196 14.19 11.13 7.65
C TYR A 196 15.49 10.50 8.17
N THR A 197 16.46 10.37 7.27
CA THR A 197 17.84 10.06 7.58
C THR A 197 18.70 11.33 7.51
N LYS A 198 19.99 11.23 7.82
CA LYS A 198 20.89 12.38 7.67
C LYS A 198 20.91 12.90 6.22
N LYS A 199 20.81 12.00 5.24
CA LYS A 199 20.93 12.32 3.81
C LYS A 199 19.60 12.28 3.07
N ASN A 200 18.70 11.35 3.42
CA ASN A 200 17.54 10.97 2.64
C ASN A 200 16.21 11.03 3.40
N PHE A 201 15.16 11.02 2.61
CA PHE A 201 13.81 10.73 3.06
C PHE A 201 13.43 9.30 2.61
N LEU A 202 13.08 8.45 3.56
CA LEU A 202 12.46 7.15 3.33
C LEU A 202 10.96 7.31 3.47
N ASP A 203 10.25 6.96 2.43
CA ASP A 203 8.79 7.08 2.32
C ASP A 203 8.07 6.09 3.24
N THR A 204 6.76 5.93 3.09
CA THR A 204 5.93 4.96 3.84
C THR A 204 6.60 3.60 3.91
N GLY A 205 6.72 3.03 5.11
CA GLY A 205 7.45 1.79 5.38
C GLY A 205 8.92 1.97 5.77
N GLY A 206 9.49 3.16 5.54
CA GLY A 206 10.91 3.44 5.84
C GLY A 206 11.30 3.34 7.32
N GLY A 207 10.34 3.53 8.24
CA GLY A 207 10.53 3.32 9.67
C GLY A 207 10.95 1.90 10.04
N ASN A 208 10.56 0.93 9.22
CA ASN A 208 10.88 -0.48 9.43
C ASN A 208 12.35 -0.84 9.17
N TYR A 209 13.15 0.01 8.51
CA TYR A 209 14.53 -0.33 8.24
C TYR A 209 15.26 -0.74 9.53
N ARG A 210 15.27 0.12 10.55
CA ARG A 210 15.97 -0.15 11.81
C ARG A 210 15.34 -1.24 12.66
N LYS A 211 14.04 -1.46 12.53
CA LYS A 211 13.31 -2.43 13.35
C LYS A 211 13.33 -3.83 12.74
N PHE A 212 13.38 -3.91 11.42
CA PHE A 212 13.18 -5.15 10.71
C PHE A 212 14.24 -5.40 9.62
N TYR A 213 14.38 -4.50 8.64
CA TYR A 213 15.17 -4.79 7.45
C TYR A 213 16.69 -4.73 7.65
N CYS A 214 17.20 -3.99 8.64
CA CYS A 214 18.65 -3.85 8.86
C CYS A 214 19.38 -5.16 9.19
N LYS A 215 18.66 -6.19 9.61
CA LYS A 215 19.21 -7.54 9.89
C LYS A 215 19.41 -8.40 8.63
N TYR A 216 18.89 -7.97 7.47
CA TYR A 216 19.01 -8.69 6.21
C TYR A 216 19.97 -7.97 5.27
N SER A 217 20.87 -8.75 4.66
CA SER A 217 21.71 -8.24 3.59
C SER A 217 20.90 -8.15 2.28
N LEU A 218 20.99 -7.03 1.58
CA LEU A 218 20.35 -6.86 0.27
C LEU A 218 20.72 -7.96 -0.74
N LYS A 219 21.93 -8.52 -0.63
CA LYS A 219 22.43 -9.57 -1.53
C LYS A 219 21.68 -10.90 -1.34
N ASP A 220 21.15 -11.11 -0.14
CA ASP A 220 20.50 -12.37 0.25
C ASP A 220 18.97 -12.30 0.10
N VAL A 221 18.43 -11.13 -0.32
CA VAL A 221 17.00 -10.90 -0.46
C VAL A 221 16.59 -10.94 -1.93
N ALA A 222 15.64 -11.79 -2.26
CA ALA A 222 15.01 -11.80 -3.57
C ALA A 222 13.86 -10.78 -3.62
N PHE A 223 13.92 -9.88 -4.59
CA PHE A 223 12.89 -8.89 -4.87
C PHE A 223 12.18 -9.19 -6.20
N PRO A 224 10.92 -8.76 -6.36
CA PRO A 224 10.26 -8.80 -7.65
C PRO A 224 10.99 -7.96 -8.69
N LYS A 225 10.91 -8.39 -9.93
CA LYS A 225 11.34 -7.57 -11.06
C LYS A 225 10.32 -6.45 -11.27
N VAL A 226 10.78 -5.21 -11.26
CA VAL A 226 9.92 -4.05 -11.50
C VAL A 226 10.34 -3.37 -12.81
N ARG A 227 9.38 -3.22 -13.72
CA ARG A 227 9.55 -2.45 -14.96
C ARG A 227 8.66 -1.23 -14.92
N THR A 228 9.21 -0.06 -15.24
CA THR A 228 8.44 1.16 -15.42
C THR A 228 8.25 1.40 -16.91
N ILE A 229 7.01 1.46 -17.36
CA ILE A 229 6.64 1.56 -18.77
C ILE A 229 5.94 2.90 -19.01
N ARG A 230 6.36 3.62 -20.03
CA ARG A 230 5.68 4.82 -20.48
C ARG A 230 4.47 4.43 -21.31
N ILE A 231 3.30 5.00 -20.98
CA ILE A 231 2.07 4.79 -21.74
C ILE A 231 2.20 5.52 -23.07
N LYS A 232 2.22 4.76 -24.17
CA LYS A 232 2.21 5.33 -25.53
C LYS A 232 0.85 5.99 -25.78
N ASN A 233 0.84 7.10 -26.51
CA ASN A 233 -0.38 7.83 -26.90
C ASN A 233 -1.22 8.40 -25.73
N SER A 234 -0.67 8.49 -24.52
CA SER A 234 -1.27 9.37 -23.54
C SER A 234 -1.21 10.81 -24.10
N ARG A 235 -2.35 11.50 -24.23
CA ARG A 235 -2.37 12.95 -24.46
C ARG A 235 -1.36 13.56 -23.50
N GLU A 236 -0.59 14.53 -23.95
CA GLU A 236 0.52 15.14 -23.18
C GLU A 236 0.15 15.31 -21.71
N LEU A 237 0.63 14.39 -20.89
CA LEU A 237 0.46 14.46 -19.46
C LEU A 237 1.43 15.52 -18.98
N VAL A 238 0.91 16.67 -18.57
CA VAL A 238 1.72 17.82 -18.16
C VAL A 238 2.52 17.46 -16.93
N ARG A 239 3.82 17.33 -17.10
CA ARG A 239 4.77 17.11 -16.01
C ARG A 239 4.76 18.32 -15.08
N ARG A 240 4.36 18.13 -13.84
CA ARG A 240 4.52 19.14 -12.79
C ARG A 240 5.82 19.01 -11.99
N CYS A 241 6.42 17.83 -11.98
CA CYS A 241 7.76 17.60 -11.42
C CYS A 241 8.29 16.24 -11.88
N ASP A 242 9.60 16.08 -11.90
CA ASP A 242 10.31 14.89 -12.41
C ASP A 242 10.13 13.61 -11.57
N ILE A 243 9.50 13.69 -10.42
CA ILE A 243 9.35 12.58 -9.48
C ILE A 243 8.08 11.76 -9.74
N TYR A 244 7.05 12.37 -10.35
CA TYR A 244 5.75 11.73 -10.56
C TYR A 244 5.42 11.66 -12.04
N HIS A 245 5.88 10.61 -12.68
CA HIS A 245 5.57 10.35 -14.08
C HIS A 245 4.11 9.92 -14.21
N SER A 246 3.24 10.86 -14.51
CA SER A 246 1.80 10.59 -14.70
C SER A 246 1.53 9.69 -15.91
N ASP A 247 2.45 9.68 -16.87
CA ASP A 247 2.41 8.86 -18.09
C ASP A 247 3.11 7.50 -17.96
N TYR A 248 3.42 7.08 -16.73
CA TYR A 248 4.06 5.80 -16.47
C TYR A 248 3.19 4.89 -15.60
N VAL A 249 3.35 3.59 -15.84
CA VAL A 249 2.87 2.51 -14.98
C VAL A 249 4.03 1.63 -14.57
N GLN A 250 3.85 0.84 -13.52
CA GLN A 250 4.81 -0.19 -13.13
C GLN A 250 4.21 -1.57 -13.34
N ILE A 251 5.04 -2.48 -13.83
CA ILE A 251 4.74 -3.90 -13.90
C ILE A 251 5.64 -4.60 -12.91
N VAL A 252 5.04 -5.34 -11.98
CA VAL A 252 5.73 -6.09 -10.95
C VAL A 252 5.63 -7.58 -11.27
N ASP A 253 6.77 -8.25 -11.43
CA ASP A 253 6.90 -9.67 -11.78
C ASP A 253 6.12 -10.13 -13.02
N ASP A 254 5.93 -9.24 -13.98
CA ASP A 254 5.09 -9.49 -15.15
C ASP A 254 3.65 -9.94 -14.84
N THR A 255 3.23 -9.83 -13.57
CA THR A 255 1.95 -10.33 -13.05
C THR A 255 1.07 -9.25 -12.40
N TRP A 256 1.63 -8.10 -12.03
CA TRP A 256 0.88 -7.02 -11.41
C TRP A 256 1.08 -5.71 -12.15
N LEU A 257 -0.02 -5.00 -12.39
CA LEU A 257 -0.05 -3.64 -12.95
C LEU A 257 -0.28 -2.64 -11.81
N HIS A 258 0.62 -1.68 -11.64
CA HIS A 258 0.48 -0.58 -10.69
C HIS A 258 0.33 0.76 -11.44
N LEU A 259 -0.74 1.49 -11.14
CA LEU A 259 -0.97 2.83 -11.64
C LEU A 259 -0.24 3.83 -10.75
N ILE A 260 0.94 4.27 -11.15
CA ILE A 260 1.72 5.24 -10.36
C ILE A 260 0.84 6.46 -10.03
N ASN A 261 0.70 6.79 -8.74
CA ASN A 261 -0.16 7.86 -8.22
C ASN A 261 -1.66 7.71 -8.54
N GLY A 262 -2.17 6.50 -8.69
CA GLY A 262 -3.59 6.26 -8.87
C GLY A 262 -4.44 6.82 -7.73
N SER A 263 -3.93 6.82 -6.50
CA SER A 263 -4.60 7.41 -5.32
C SER A 263 -4.80 8.93 -5.39
N ASN A 264 -4.02 9.64 -6.21
CA ASN A 264 -4.00 11.10 -6.32
C ASN A 264 -4.22 11.62 -7.74
N TYR A 265 -4.81 10.79 -8.58
CA TYR A 265 -4.99 11.09 -10.01
C TYR A 265 -5.73 12.40 -10.28
N ALA A 266 -6.70 12.77 -9.43
CA ALA A 266 -7.45 14.02 -9.57
C ALA A 266 -6.59 15.30 -9.54
N HIS A 267 -5.36 15.21 -9.04
CA HIS A 267 -4.39 16.31 -9.00
C HIS A 267 -3.37 16.24 -10.15
N ILE A 268 -3.48 15.24 -11.04
CA ILE A 268 -2.55 14.99 -12.13
C ILE A 268 -3.32 15.07 -13.44
N LYS A 269 -3.06 16.14 -14.22
CA LYS A 269 -3.73 16.36 -15.50
C LYS A 269 -3.52 15.17 -16.45
N GLY A 270 -4.62 14.65 -17.00
CA GLY A 270 -4.61 13.52 -17.94
C GLY A 270 -4.48 12.14 -17.28
N LYS A 271 -4.34 12.04 -15.96
CA LYS A 271 -4.32 10.74 -15.27
C LYS A 271 -5.70 10.08 -15.29
N ASP A 272 -6.76 10.87 -15.35
CA ASP A 272 -8.15 10.38 -15.47
C ASP A 272 -8.31 9.42 -16.64
N ASP A 273 -7.76 9.76 -17.82
CA ASP A 273 -7.84 8.90 -19.03
C ASP A 273 -7.19 7.53 -18.79
N VAL A 274 -6.07 7.49 -18.04
CA VAL A 274 -5.39 6.23 -17.68
C VAL A 274 -6.22 5.41 -16.72
N ILE A 275 -6.80 6.06 -15.72
CA ILE A 275 -7.69 5.42 -14.76
C ILE A 275 -8.91 4.84 -15.47
N GLU A 276 -9.61 5.63 -16.29
CA GLU A 276 -10.80 5.18 -17.01
C GLU A 276 -10.50 3.99 -17.94
N LYS A 277 -9.40 4.02 -18.71
CA LYS A 277 -8.98 2.87 -19.53
C LYS A 277 -8.76 1.61 -18.67
N THR A 278 -8.08 1.77 -17.54
CA THR A 278 -7.82 0.65 -16.62
C THR A 278 -9.12 0.09 -16.04
N LEU A 279 -10.06 0.98 -15.67
CA LEU A 279 -11.35 0.58 -15.07
C LEU A 279 -12.26 -0.15 -16.08
N VAL A 280 -12.14 0.13 -17.37
CA VAL A 280 -12.88 -0.61 -18.42
C VAL A 280 -12.40 -2.07 -18.46
N ASP A 281 -11.11 -2.30 -18.71
CA ASP A 281 -10.52 -3.65 -18.77
C ASP A 281 -9.03 -3.61 -18.46
N VAL A 282 -8.67 -4.03 -17.24
CA VAL A 282 -7.27 -4.08 -16.77
C VAL A 282 -6.41 -4.97 -17.67
N GLY A 283 -6.93 -6.11 -18.10
CA GLY A 283 -6.20 -7.07 -18.93
C GLY A 283 -5.92 -6.53 -20.35
N SER A 284 -6.90 -5.87 -20.95
CA SER A 284 -6.73 -5.23 -22.27
C SER A 284 -5.76 -4.06 -22.17
N PHE A 285 -5.89 -3.21 -21.17
CA PHE A 285 -4.94 -2.13 -20.94
C PHE A 285 -3.50 -2.66 -20.71
N TYR A 286 -3.34 -3.72 -19.92
CA TYR A 286 -2.05 -4.36 -19.72
C TYR A 286 -1.45 -4.85 -21.05
N ARG A 287 -2.23 -5.52 -21.91
CA ARG A 287 -1.76 -5.97 -23.24
C ARG A 287 -1.36 -4.80 -24.14
N GLU A 288 -2.15 -3.72 -24.14
CA GLU A 288 -1.87 -2.49 -24.92
C GLU A 288 -0.49 -1.89 -24.54
N ILE A 289 -0.17 -1.80 -23.24
CA ILE A 289 1.10 -1.21 -22.80
C ILE A 289 2.29 -2.15 -22.96
N MET A 290 2.05 -3.47 -23.12
CA MET A 290 3.10 -4.48 -23.30
C MET A 290 3.43 -4.75 -24.75
N SER A 291 2.59 -4.33 -25.71
CA SER A 291 2.83 -4.37 -27.16
C SER A 291 3.74 -3.22 -27.61
#